data_a41cc0ba6989a52878d87159a63bf1d0
#
_entry.id   a41cc0ba6989a52878d87159a63bf1d0
#
_cell.length_a   1.000
_cell.length_b   1.000
_cell.length_c   1.000
_cell.angle_alpha   90.00
_cell.angle_beta   90.00
_cell.angle_gamma   90.00
#
_symmetry.space_group_name_H-M   'P 1'
#
loop_
_entity.id
_entity.type
_entity.pdbx_description
1 polymer ?
#
loop_
_entity_poly.entity_id
_entity_poly.type
_entity_poly.pdbx_seq_one_letter_code
_entity_poly.pdbx_strand_id
1 'polypeptide(L)'
;MKLTWLPIALALAGAALLTSAPVAAQTQMKMNISIGQNSHYGVAIDTFAREVEKRTNGRYRIQNFYAGAMGAERESIEAIQLGTHELTMSSSGPVPNFVPETRILDIPFLFRDKAHARAVLDGPIGQDLLAKFESKGIKALGWAENGFRHMTNSKRPVNTPDDLKGLKMRTMENPVHIAAYKGFGIVPTPMAFTEVFTALQQGTVDGQENPLSVITAAKLDQVQKHL
;
A
#
# COMPACT_ATOMS: atom_id res chain seq x y z
N MET A 1 10.16 -16.68 93.31
CA MET A 1 9.41 -16.04 92.24
C MET A 1 10.40 -15.28 91.34
N LYS A 2 10.73 -15.82 90.17
CA LYS A 2 11.67 -15.23 89.22
C LYS A 2 10.87 -14.89 87.99
N LEU A 3 10.70 -13.54 87.71
CA LEU A 3 10.07 -13.04 86.51
C LEU A 3 11.10 -13.08 85.39
N THR A 4 10.81 -13.82 84.34
CA THR A 4 11.60 -13.86 83.10
C THR A 4 11.04 -12.89 82.15
N TRP A 5 11.86 -11.94 81.71
CA TRP A 5 11.57 -10.97 80.68
C TRP A 5 11.76 -11.60 79.29
N LEU A 6 10.75 -11.61 78.47
CA LEU A 6 10.85 -11.92 77.05
C LEU A 6 11.13 -10.63 76.27
N PRO A 7 12.11 -10.58 75.33
CA PRO A 7 12.27 -9.43 74.43
C PRO A 7 11.31 -9.57 73.26
N ILE A 8 10.52 -8.54 73.04
CA ILE A 8 9.68 -8.39 71.83
C ILE A 8 10.59 -8.01 70.69
N ALA A 9 10.82 -8.93 69.75
CA ALA A 9 11.49 -8.64 68.49
C ALA A 9 10.50 -7.95 67.54
N LEU A 10 10.70 -6.66 67.31
CA LEU A 10 9.94 -5.86 66.31
C LEU A 10 10.42 -6.22 64.92
N ALA A 11 9.68 -7.05 64.20
CA ALA A 11 9.93 -7.38 62.81
C ALA A 11 9.47 -6.17 61.92
N LEU A 12 10.42 -5.33 61.49
CA LEU A 12 10.20 -4.37 60.44
C LEU A 12 9.98 -5.14 59.09
N ALA A 13 8.72 -5.40 58.74
CA ALA A 13 8.34 -5.79 57.44
C ALA A 13 8.43 -4.59 56.51
N GLY A 14 9.58 -4.42 55.85
CA GLY A 14 9.75 -3.46 54.75
C GLY A 14 8.85 -3.83 53.59
N ALA A 15 7.70 -3.18 53.49
CA ALA A 15 6.85 -3.25 52.28
C ALA A 15 7.60 -2.55 51.13
N ALA A 16 8.34 -3.34 50.37
CA ALA A 16 8.83 -2.91 49.06
C ALA A 16 7.62 -2.67 48.17
N LEU A 17 7.15 -1.42 48.09
CA LEU A 17 6.21 -0.98 47.08
C LEU A 17 6.92 -1.11 45.73
N LEU A 18 6.77 -2.25 45.10
CA LEU A 18 7.06 -2.42 43.67
C LEU A 18 6.11 -1.49 42.93
N THR A 19 6.56 -0.27 42.66
CA THR A 19 5.92 0.64 41.70
C THR A 19 6.05 -0.03 40.32
N SER A 20 5.09 -0.90 39.99
CA SER A 20 4.91 -1.34 38.63
C SER A 20 4.59 -0.09 37.80
N ALA A 21 5.61 0.43 37.11
CA ALA A 21 5.37 1.44 36.09
C ALA A 21 4.27 0.89 35.16
N PRO A 22 3.23 1.66 34.84
CA PRO A 22 2.21 1.19 33.91
C PRO A 22 2.92 0.84 32.60
N VAL A 23 2.98 -0.46 32.28
CA VAL A 23 3.36 -0.88 30.93
C VAL A 23 2.29 -0.28 30.02
N ALA A 24 2.65 0.79 29.32
CA ALA A 24 1.75 1.39 28.33
C ALA A 24 1.28 0.26 27.39
N ALA A 25 -0.02 0.02 27.34
CA ALA A 25 -0.58 -1.04 26.52
C ALA A 25 -0.12 -0.83 25.08
N GLN A 26 0.45 -1.87 24.47
CA GLN A 26 0.90 -1.85 23.09
C GLN A 26 -0.29 -1.63 22.18
N THR A 27 -0.22 -0.60 21.34
CA THR A 27 -1.26 -0.31 20.32
C THR A 27 -0.96 -1.15 19.09
N GLN A 28 -1.89 -2.04 18.75
CA GLN A 28 -1.84 -2.81 17.50
C GLN A 28 -2.46 -1.99 16.37
N MET A 29 -1.78 -1.95 15.22
CA MET A 29 -2.25 -1.31 13.99
C MET A 29 -2.23 -2.34 12.86
N LYS A 30 -3.18 -2.25 11.94
CA LYS A 30 -3.26 -3.11 10.76
C LYS A 30 -2.83 -2.34 9.53
N MET A 31 -2.02 -2.99 8.68
CA MET A 31 -1.58 -2.44 7.39
C MET A 31 -1.84 -3.46 6.28
N ASN A 32 -2.61 -3.10 5.27
CA ASN A 32 -2.95 -3.98 4.15
C ASN A 32 -2.35 -3.50 2.84
N ILE A 33 -1.90 -4.45 2.01
CA ILE A 33 -1.47 -4.23 0.62
C ILE A 33 -2.05 -5.30 -0.30
N SER A 34 -2.25 -4.94 -1.56
CA SER A 34 -2.87 -5.83 -2.56
C SER A 34 -1.91 -6.79 -3.27
N ILE A 35 -0.62 -6.71 -2.98
CA ILE A 35 0.43 -7.56 -3.56
C ILE A 35 1.10 -8.42 -2.48
N GLY A 36 1.77 -9.51 -2.89
CA GLY A 36 2.38 -10.46 -1.96
C GLY A 36 3.57 -9.89 -1.17
N GLN A 37 3.89 -10.55 -0.05
CA GLN A 37 4.98 -10.16 0.86
C GLN A 37 6.34 -10.05 0.17
N ASN A 38 6.64 -10.94 -0.77
CA ASN A 38 7.93 -10.96 -1.49
C ASN A 38 8.06 -9.86 -2.55
N SER A 39 7.12 -8.92 -2.61
CA SER A 39 7.18 -7.76 -3.48
C SER A 39 7.98 -6.61 -2.85
N HIS A 40 8.34 -5.62 -3.67
CA HIS A 40 8.94 -4.39 -3.17
C HIS A 40 8.04 -3.65 -2.17
N TYR A 41 6.70 -3.73 -2.31
CA TYR A 41 5.75 -3.21 -1.33
C TYR A 41 5.83 -3.99 -0.01
N GLY A 42 5.86 -5.33 -0.08
CA GLY A 42 5.96 -6.16 1.12
C GLY A 42 7.22 -5.87 1.92
N VAL A 43 8.37 -5.78 1.24
CA VAL A 43 9.65 -5.40 1.86
C VAL A 43 9.58 -4.01 2.50
N ALA A 44 8.94 -3.04 1.82
CA ALA A 44 8.80 -1.68 2.32
C ALA A 44 7.95 -1.63 3.59
N ILE A 45 6.76 -2.27 3.61
CA ILE A 45 5.89 -2.25 4.78
C ILE A 45 6.45 -3.06 5.95
N ASP A 46 7.19 -4.15 5.69
CA ASP A 46 7.88 -4.90 6.75
C ASP A 46 8.98 -4.07 7.40
N THR A 47 9.72 -3.32 6.59
CA THR A 47 10.74 -2.40 7.09
C THR A 47 10.10 -1.27 7.88
N PHE A 48 9.02 -0.68 7.37
CA PHE A 48 8.28 0.37 8.06
C PHE A 48 7.75 -0.12 9.42
N ALA A 49 7.12 -1.31 9.47
CA ALA A 49 6.59 -1.89 10.69
C ALA A 49 7.68 -2.07 11.75
N ARG A 50 8.84 -2.64 11.38
CA ARG A 50 9.99 -2.81 12.28
C ARG A 50 10.53 -1.47 12.80
N GLU A 51 10.64 -0.48 11.93
CA GLU A 51 11.14 0.84 12.32
C GLU A 51 10.16 1.58 13.25
N VAL A 52 8.85 1.46 13.02
CA VAL A 52 7.83 2.01 13.92
C VAL A 52 7.92 1.36 15.29
N GLU A 53 7.95 0.04 15.38
CA GLU A 53 8.06 -0.69 16.64
C GLU A 53 9.33 -0.28 17.40
N LYS A 54 10.48 -0.25 16.71
CA LYS A 54 11.76 0.15 17.26
C LYS A 54 11.76 1.61 17.78
N ARG A 55 11.31 2.56 16.95
CA ARG A 55 11.35 3.99 17.29
C ARG A 55 10.33 4.40 18.34
N THR A 56 9.32 3.57 18.55
CA THR A 56 8.30 3.80 19.59
C THR A 56 8.53 2.95 20.84
N ASN A 57 9.68 2.27 20.95
CA ASN A 57 10.00 1.37 22.06
C ASN A 57 8.88 0.35 22.31
N GLY A 58 8.32 -0.22 21.22
CA GLY A 58 7.25 -1.22 21.27
C GLY A 58 5.86 -0.66 21.56
N ARG A 59 5.69 0.66 21.69
CA ARG A 59 4.37 1.27 21.96
C ARG A 59 3.38 1.02 20.82
N TYR A 60 3.85 1.06 19.57
CA TYR A 60 3.06 0.74 18.39
C TYR A 60 3.63 -0.48 17.70
N ARG A 61 2.75 -1.40 17.32
CA ARG A 61 3.08 -2.57 16.52
C ARG A 61 2.16 -2.66 15.32
N ILE A 62 2.74 -2.86 14.14
CA ILE A 62 1.99 -2.97 12.88
C ILE A 62 1.94 -4.45 12.49
N GLN A 63 0.72 -4.95 12.29
CA GLN A 63 0.46 -6.25 11.69
C GLN A 63 0.21 -6.04 10.20
N ASN A 64 1.11 -6.57 9.36
CA ASN A 64 1.00 -6.47 7.92
C ASN A 64 0.13 -7.60 7.35
N PHE A 65 -0.71 -7.24 6.38
CA PHE A 65 -1.55 -8.13 5.60
C PHE A 65 -1.22 -7.94 4.12
N TYR A 66 -1.11 -9.05 3.37
CA TYR A 66 -0.62 -9.08 2.00
C TYR A 66 -1.65 -9.67 1.05
N ALA A 67 -1.42 -9.50 -0.25
CA ALA A 67 -2.24 -10.07 -1.31
C ALA A 67 -3.74 -9.74 -1.19
N GLY A 68 -4.07 -8.58 -0.64
CA GLY A 68 -5.45 -8.15 -0.47
C GLY A 68 -6.23 -8.94 0.59
N ALA A 69 -5.55 -9.55 1.58
CA ALA A 69 -6.20 -10.35 2.61
C ALA A 69 -7.27 -9.60 3.41
N MET A 70 -7.21 -8.26 3.44
CA MET A 70 -8.20 -7.40 4.07
C MET A 70 -8.91 -6.47 3.07
N GLY A 71 -9.00 -6.85 1.80
CA GLY A 71 -9.58 -6.08 0.71
C GLY A 71 -8.55 -5.59 -0.31
N ALA A 72 -9.01 -5.23 -1.50
CA ALA A 72 -8.17 -4.63 -2.52
C ALA A 72 -7.78 -3.18 -2.17
N GLU A 73 -7.10 -2.48 -3.08
CA GLU A 73 -6.56 -1.14 -2.79
C GLU A 73 -7.67 -0.12 -2.48
N ARG A 74 -8.77 -0.16 -3.24
CA ARG A 74 -9.91 0.74 -3.04
C ARG A 74 -10.57 0.50 -1.68
N GLU A 75 -10.90 -0.75 -1.36
CA GLU A 75 -11.49 -1.13 -0.08
C GLU A 75 -10.57 -0.78 1.09
N SER A 76 -9.25 -0.89 0.91
CA SER A 76 -8.27 -0.49 1.93
C SER A 76 -8.29 1.02 2.19
N ILE A 77 -8.44 1.86 1.16
CA ILE A 77 -8.56 3.31 1.32
C ILE A 77 -9.89 3.66 2.01
N GLU A 78 -10.99 3.03 1.62
CA GLU A 78 -12.31 3.18 2.26
C GLU A 78 -12.23 2.76 3.74
N ALA A 79 -11.55 1.66 4.05
CA ALA A 79 -11.37 1.17 5.41
C ALA A 79 -10.55 2.14 6.31
N ILE A 80 -9.57 2.86 5.74
CA ILE A 80 -8.86 3.95 6.43
C ILE A 80 -9.83 5.08 6.78
N GLN A 81 -10.68 5.52 5.83
CA GLN A 81 -11.66 6.58 6.07
C GLN A 81 -12.68 6.19 7.14
N LEU A 82 -13.04 4.90 7.21
CA LEU A 82 -13.97 4.35 8.20
C LEU A 82 -13.30 4.03 9.54
N GLY A 83 -11.95 4.12 9.63
CA GLY A 83 -11.19 3.81 10.84
C GLY A 83 -11.14 2.33 11.20
N THR A 84 -11.41 1.42 10.25
CA THR A 84 -11.32 -0.03 10.45
C THR A 84 -9.95 -0.60 10.12
N HIS A 85 -9.16 0.14 9.33
CA HIS A 85 -7.72 -0.06 9.12
C HIS A 85 -6.97 1.19 9.55
N GLU A 86 -5.76 1.02 10.08
CA GLU A 86 -4.93 2.16 10.47
C GLU A 86 -4.01 2.61 9.34
N LEU A 87 -3.55 1.67 8.50
CA LEU A 87 -2.54 1.93 7.48
C LEU A 87 -2.82 1.14 6.18
N THR A 88 -2.46 1.73 5.06
CA THR A 88 -2.34 1.03 3.77
C THR A 88 -1.20 1.63 2.94
N MET A 89 -0.61 0.82 2.07
CA MET A 89 0.23 1.28 0.97
C MET A 89 -0.46 0.87 -0.33
N SER A 90 -0.95 1.85 -1.07
CA SER A 90 -1.70 1.66 -2.31
C SER A 90 -0.95 2.25 -3.49
N SER A 91 -1.19 1.73 -4.68
CA SER A 91 -0.82 2.46 -5.91
C SER A 91 -1.62 3.75 -6.03
N SER A 92 -1.16 4.69 -6.89
CA SER A 92 -1.91 5.92 -7.18
C SER A 92 -3.25 5.64 -7.88
N GLY A 93 -3.41 4.48 -8.52
CA GLY A 93 -4.55 4.16 -9.37
C GLY A 93 -5.92 4.45 -8.77
N PRO A 94 -6.35 3.87 -7.66
CA PRO A 94 -7.67 4.12 -7.06
C PRO A 94 -7.77 5.45 -6.32
N VAL A 95 -6.64 6.10 -5.97
CA VAL A 95 -6.57 7.31 -5.14
C VAL A 95 -7.40 8.48 -5.69
N PRO A 96 -7.46 8.77 -7.01
CA PRO A 96 -8.26 9.86 -7.56
C PRO A 96 -9.76 9.76 -7.32
N ASN A 97 -10.28 8.60 -6.94
CA ASN A 97 -11.68 8.44 -6.55
C ASN A 97 -11.97 9.05 -5.16
N PHE A 98 -10.93 9.24 -4.34
CA PHE A 98 -10.99 9.82 -3.00
C PHE A 98 -10.41 11.23 -2.96
N VAL A 99 -9.29 11.44 -3.64
CA VAL A 99 -8.54 12.71 -3.71
C VAL A 99 -8.38 13.10 -5.19
N PRO A 100 -9.37 13.75 -5.79
CA PRO A 100 -9.40 14.04 -7.24
C PRO A 100 -8.21 14.81 -7.78
N GLU A 101 -7.56 15.61 -6.94
CA GLU A 101 -6.38 16.40 -7.30
C GLU A 101 -5.20 15.53 -7.74
N THR A 102 -5.13 14.29 -7.25
CA THR A 102 -4.06 13.34 -7.62
C THR A 102 -4.18 12.82 -9.06
N ARG A 103 -5.29 13.08 -9.77
CA ARG A 103 -5.49 12.69 -11.18
C ARG A 103 -4.38 13.14 -12.09
N ILE A 104 -3.74 14.25 -11.77
CA ILE A 104 -2.64 14.77 -12.57
C ILE A 104 -1.47 13.79 -12.68
N LEU A 105 -1.24 12.98 -11.65
CA LEU A 105 -0.14 12.01 -11.62
C LEU A 105 -0.35 10.81 -12.56
N ASP A 106 -1.57 10.60 -13.03
CA ASP A 106 -1.96 9.48 -13.88
C ASP A 106 -2.00 9.83 -15.37
N ILE A 107 -1.64 11.07 -15.74
CA ILE A 107 -1.53 11.49 -17.14
C ILE A 107 -0.37 10.70 -17.77
N PRO A 108 -0.61 9.97 -18.88
CA PRO A 108 0.44 9.22 -19.56
C PRO A 108 1.61 10.11 -19.98
N PHE A 109 2.83 9.61 -19.79
CA PHE A 109 4.08 10.27 -20.18
C PHE A 109 4.36 11.61 -19.48
N LEU A 110 3.67 11.92 -18.37
CA LEU A 110 3.89 13.14 -17.59
C LEU A 110 5.33 13.22 -17.07
N PHE A 111 5.87 12.13 -16.58
CA PHE A 111 7.22 12.08 -16.05
C PHE A 111 8.21 11.57 -17.11
N ARG A 112 9.30 12.30 -17.30
CA ARG A 112 10.37 11.94 -18.26
C ARG A 112 11.14 10.70 -17.83
N ASP A 113 11.44 10.62 -16.52
CA ASP A 113 12.23 9.58 -15.89
C ASP A 113 11.96 9.53 -14.38
N LYS A 114 12.58 8.58 -13.69
CA LYS A 114 12.44 8.40 -12.24
C LYS A 114 12.97 9.60 -11.43
N ALA A 115 14.05 10.22 -11.86
CA ALA A 115 14.63 11.37 -11.18
C ALA A 115 13.68 12.57 -11.23
N HIS A 116 13.06 12.81 -12.40
CA HIS A 116 12.02 13.83 -12.54
C HIS A 116 10.80 13.55 -11.65
N ALA A 117 10.30 12.30 -11.65
CA ALA A 117 9.16 11.92 -10.80
C ALA A 117 9.45 12.15 -9.32
N ARG A 118 10.63 11.73 -8.85
CA ARG A 118 11.06 11.94 -7.45
C ARG A 118 11.19 13.44 -7.12
N ALA A 119 11.85 14.21 -7.99
CA ALA A 119 12.01 15.66 -7.78
C ALA A 119 10.67 16.39 -7.63
N VAL A 120 9.66 15.99 -8.41
CA VAL A 120 8.30 16.56 -8.33
C VAL A 120 7.58 16.08 -7.06
N LEU A 121 7.60 14.79 -6.76
CA LEU A 121 6.80 14.21 -5.68
C LEU A 121 7.42 14.45 -4.29
N ASP A 122 8.75 14.49 -4.19
CA ASP A 122 9.44 14.84 -2.93
C ASP A 122 9.47 16.37 -2.72
N GLY A 123 9.23 17.13 -3.78
CA GLY A 123 9.20 18.58 -3.79
C GLY A 123 7.86 19.19 -3.37
N PRO A 124 7.72 20.54 -3.50
CA PRO A 124 6.54 21.27 -3.04
C PRO A 124 5.23 20.79 -3.66
N ILE A 125 5.24 20.39 -4.93
CA ILE A 125 4.04 19.88 -5.65
C ILE A 125 3.54 18.60 -4.99
N GLY A 126 4.45 17.65 -4.72
CA GLY A 126 4.07 16.40 -4.06
C GLY A 126 3.62 16.61 -2.63
N GLN A 127 4.22 17.53 -1.89
CA GLN A 127 3.81 17.87 -0.52
C GLN A 127 2.42 18.53 -0.51
N ASP A 128 2.12 19.43 -1.45
CA ASP A 128 0.78 20.01 -1.59
C ASP A 128 -0.28 18.92 -1.88
N LEU A 129 0.04 17.98 -2.76
CA LEU A 129 -0.86 16.84 -3.04
C LEU A 129 -1.08 15.96 -1.82
N LEU A 130 -0.04 15.65 -1.02
CA LEU A 130 -0.19 14.89 0.23
C LEU A 130 -1.12 15.62 1.21
N ALA A 131 -1.04 16.93 1.30
CA ALA A 131 -1.90 17.72 2.18
C ALA A 131 -3.40 17.63 1.81
N LYS A 132 -3.74 17.37 0.53
CA LYS A 132 -5.14 17.24 0.10
C LYS A 132 -5.86 16.03 0.74
N PHE A 133 -5.12 15.01 1.15
CA PHE A 133 -5.69 13.83 1.79
C PHE A 133 -6.34 14.12 3.14
N GLU A 134 -5.85 15.11 3.89
CA GLU A 134 -6.36 15.43 5.22
C GLU A 134 -7.85 15.83 5.20
N SER A 135 -8.28 16.55 4.16
CA SER A 135 -9.69 16.92 3.96
C SER A 135 -10.61 15.71 3.71
N LYS A 136 -10.01 14.55 3.43
CA LYS A 136 -10.72 13.27 3.18
C LYS A 136 -10.61 12.29 4.36
N GLY A 137 -10.14 12.75 5.52
CA GLY A 137 -9.94 11.92 6.70
C GLY A 137 -8.75 10.97 6.62
N ILE A 138 -7.81 11.22 5.73
CA ILE A 138 -6.62 10.39 5.50
C ILE A 138 -5.38 11.22 5.77
N LYS A 139 -4.45 10.71 6.57
CA LYS A 139 -3.10 11.27 6.69
C LYS A 139 -2.15 10.56 5.73
N ALA A 140 -1.83 11.19 4.60
CA ALA A 140 -0.80 10.70 3.71
C ALA A 140 0.59 10.90 4.35
N LEU A 141 1.39 9.83 4.41
CA LEU A 141 2.70 9.84 5.06
C LEU A 141 3.84 10.16 4.10
N GLY A 142 3.66 9.88 2.81
CA GLY A 142 4.67 10.12 1.79
C GLY A 142 4.36 9.40 0.48
N TRP A 143 5.21 9.66 -0.51
CA TRP A 143 5.19 8.96 -1.79
C TRP A 143 6.20 7.81 -1.76
N ALA A 144 5.87 6.73 -2.47
CA ALA A 144 6.77 5.62 -2.72
C ALA A 144 6.80 5.30 -4.21
N GLU A 145 7.99 4.92 -4.72
CA GLU A 145 8.13 4.57 -6.12
C GLU A 145 7.56 3.18 -6.40
N ASN A 146 6.56 3.12 -7.26
CA ASN A 146 6.07 1.85 -7.81
C ASN A 146 6.88 1.46 -9.07
N GLY A 147 7.11 2.40 -9.97
CA GLY A 147 7.89 2.25 -11.19
C GLY A 147 7.15 2.68 -12.45
N PHE A 148 7.88 2.74 -13.57
CA PHE A 148 7.29 2.95 -14.90
C PHE A 148 6.53 1.71 -15.33
N ARG A 149 5.39 1.92 -15.96
CA ARG A 149 4.44 0.89 -16.31
C ARG A 149 4.66 0.40 -17.73
N HIS A 150 4.61 -0.91 -17.92
CA HIS A 150 4.75 -1.60 -19.19
C HIS A 150 3.50 -2.40 -19.48
N MET A 151 3.07 -2.41 -20.74
CA MET A 151 1.93 -3.19 -21.18
C MET A 151 2.33 -4.64 -21.47
N THR A 152 1.52 -5.60 -21.03
CA THR A 152 1.65 -6.99 -21.44
C THR A 152 0.34 -7.47 -22.04
N ASN A 153 0.40 -8.41 -23.01
CA ASN A 153 -0.79 -9.02 -23.56
C ASN A 153 -0.50 -10.44 -24.10
N SER A 154 -1.55 -11.21 -24.37
CA SER A 154 -1.43 -12.58 -24.91
C SER A 154 -1.88 -12.69 -26.36
N LYS A 155 -2.19 -11.58 -27.06
CA LYS A 155 -2.73 -11.61 -28.43
C LYS A 155 -1.67 -11.40 -29.50
N ARG A 156 -0.84 -10.35 -29.35
CA ARG A 156 0.15 -9.95 -30.37
C ARG A 156 1.23 -9.07 -29.79
N PRO A 157 2.41 -9.01 -30.43
CA PRO A 157 3.41 -7.97 -30.14
C PRO A 157 2.82 -6.57 -30.36
N VAL A 158 3.26 -5.60 -29.57
CA VAL A 158 2.90 -4.17 -29.70
C VAL A 158 4.16 -3.42 -30.05
N ASN A 159 4.30 -3.04 -31.31
CA ASN A 159 5.44 -2.29 -31.84
C ASN A 159 5.09 -0.83 -32.13
N THR A 160 3.81 -0.54 -32.37
CA THR A 160 3.27 0.76 -32.68
C THR A 160 2.00 1.01 -31.86
N PRO A 161 1.58 2.29 -31.68
CA PRO A 161 0.31 2.60 -31.02
C PRO A 161 -0.91 1.93 -31.70
N ASP A 162 -0.87 1.69 -33.01
CA ASP A 162 -1.95 1.07 -33.75
C ASP A 162 -2.16 -0.41 -33.37
N ASP A 163 -1.12 -1.08 -32.90
CA ASP A 163 -1.19 -2.46 -32.43
C ASP A 163 -2.01 -2.60 -31.13
N LEU A 164 -2.25 -1.49 -30.42
CA LEU A 164 -3.07 -1.46 -29.20
C LEU A 164 -4.57 -1.52 -29.50
N LYS A 165 -4.97 -1.14 -30.72
CA LYS A 165 -6.41 -1.01 -31.08
C LYS A 165 -7.16 -2.32 -30.89
N GLY A 166 -8.27 -2.25 -30.15
CA GLY A 166 -9.17 -3.36 -29.89
C GLY A 166 -8.68 -4.37 -28.85
N LEU A 167 -7.47 -4.21 -28.28
CA LEU A 167 -7.06 -5.05 -27.16
C LEU A 167 -7.93 -4.75 -25.94
N LYS A 168 -8.44 -5.79 -25.30
CA LYS A 168 -9.12 -5.73 -24.02
C LYS A 168 -8.08 -5.67 -22.91
N MET A 169 -7.81 -4.50 -22.39
CA MET A 169 -6.76 -4.34 -21.37
C MET A 169 -7.38 -4.07 -20.01
N ARG A 170 -6.97 -4.83 -19.02
CA ARG A 170 -7.28 -4.47 -17.64
C ARG A 170 -6.64 -3.14 -17.30
N THR A 171 -7.43 -2.27 -16.67
CA THR A 171 -6.94 -1.03 -16.08
C THR A 171 -7.22 -1.00 -14.58
N MET A 172 -6.56 -0.12 -13.87
CA MET A 172 -7.00 0.24 -12.53
C MET A 172 -8.33 1.00 -12.61
N GLU A 173 -9.07 1.06 -11.52
CA GLU A 173 -10.31 1.82 -11.36
C GLU A 173 -10.01 3.33 -11.31
N ASN A 174 -9.52 3.86 -12.42
CA ASN A 174 -9.00 5.20 -12.57
C ASN A 174 -9.58 5.87 -13.82
N PRO A 175 -10.30 6.99 -13.68
CA PRO A 175 -10.94 7.64 -14.82
C PRO A 175 -9.93 8.19 -15.85
N VAL A 176 -8.73 8.59 -15.43
CA VAL A 176 -7.68 9.09 -16.35
C VAL A 176 -7.13 7.94 -17.18
N HIS A 177 -6.83 6.79 -16.56
CA HIS A 177 -6.37 5.60 -17.28
C HIS A 177 -7.42 5.11 -18.27
N ILE A 178 -8.69 5.05 -17.87
CA ILE A 178 -9.79 4.65 -18.74
C ILE A 178 -9.88 5.59 -19.97
N ALA A 179 -9.82 6.91 -19.75
CA ALA A 179 -9.88 7.90 -20.82
C ALA A 179 -8.67 7.79 -21.76
N ALA A 180 -7.46 7.68 -21.21
CA ALA A 180 -6.22 7.56 -21.98
C ALA A 180 -6.22 6.28 -22.84
N TYR A 181 -6.64 5.15 -22.27
CA TYR A 181 -6.66 3.87 -22.99
C TYR A 181 -7.69 3.86 -24.13
N LYS A 182 -8.86 4.46 -23.90
CA LYS A 182 -9.82 4.71 -24.99
C LYS A 182 -9.21 5.56 -26.10
N GLY A 183 -8.42 6.59 -25.75
CA GLY A 183 -7.69 7.42 -26.69
C GLY A 183 -6.67 6.63 -27.53
N PHE A 184 -6.07 5.57 -26.98
CA PHE A 184 -5.19 4.65 -27.72
C PHE A 184 -5.96 3.57 -28.53
N GLY A 185 -7.29 3.59 -28.51
CA GLY A 185 -8.11 2.57 -29.17
C GLY A 185 -8.20 1.25 -28.41
N ILE A 186 -7.73 1.21 -27.18
CA ILE A 186 -7.83 0.06 -26.27
C ILE A 186 -9.27 -0.02 -25.74
N VAL A 187 -9.74 -1.23 -25.43
CA VAL A 187 -10.98 -1.50 -24.69
C VAL A 187 -10.62 -1.67 -23.21
N PRO A 188 -10.69 -0.62 -22.38
CA PRO A 188 -10.32 -0.69 -20.97
C PRO A 188 -11.35 -1.45 -20.15
N THR A 189 -10.88 -2.34 -19.30
CA THR A 189 -11.71 -3.13 -18.38
C THR A 189 -11.22 -2.87 -16.95
N PRO A 190 -11.84 -1.92 -16.22
CA PRO A 190 -11.46 -1.63 -14.84
C PRO A 190 -11.73 -2.81 -13.92
N MET A 191 -10.76 -3.18 -13.11
CA MET A 191 -10.91 -4.20 -12.06
C MET A 191 -9.83 -4.07 -11.00
N ALA A 192 -10.10 -4.57 -9.79
CA ALA A 192 -9.16 -4.62 -8.69
C ALA A 192 -7.92 -5.46 -9.05
N PHE A 193 -6.76 -5.12 -8.45
CA PHE A 193 -5.51 -5.84 -8.73
C PHE A 193 -5.58 -7.33 -8.35
N THR A 194 -6.31 -7.65 -7.29
CA THR A 194 -6.50 -9.02 -6.80
C THR A 194 -7.18 -9.96 -7.79
N GLU A 195 -7.89 -9.41 -8.78
CA GLU A 195 -8.60 -10.17 -9.81
C GLU A 195 -7.78 -10.40 -11.09
N VAL A 196 -6.69 -9.63 -11.27
CA VAL A 196 -5.97 -9.53 -12.55
C VAL A 196 -5.41 -10.85 -13.02
N PHE A 197 -4.72 -11.60 -12.15
CA PHE A 197 -4.11 -12.88 -12.54
C PHE A 197 -5.15 -13.86 -13.09
N THR A 198 -6.25 -14.00 -12.39
CA THR A 198 -7.36 -14.89 -12.81
C THR A 198 -8.00 -14.42 -14.11
N ALA A 199 -8.24 -13.10 -14.26
CA ALA A 199 -8.82 -12.54 -15.48
C ALA A 199 -7.92 -12.75 -16.71
N LEU A 200 -6.61 -12.61 -16.55
CA LEU A 200 -5.63 -12.90 -17.61
C LEU A 200 -5.55 -14.39 -17.94
N GLN A 201 -5.54 -15.25 -16.91
CA GLN A 201 -5.49 -16.70 -17.07
C GLN A 201 -6.73 -17.23 -17.80
N GLN A 202 -7.90 -16.69 -17.49
CA GLN A 202 -9.16 -17.07 -18.13
C GLN A 202 -9.39 -16.40 -19.50
N GLY A 203 -8.55 -15.43 -19.88
CA GLY A 203 -8.71 -14.67 -21.11
C GLY A 203 -9.90 -13.71 -21.11
N THR A 204 -10.42 -13.34 -19.94
CA THR A 204 -11.45 -12.32 -19.78
C THR A 204 -10.94 -10.96 -20.26
N VAL A 205 -9.66 -10.71 -20.07
CA VAL A 205 -8.89 -9.59 -20.64
C VAL A 205 -7.69 -10.13 -21.41
N ASP A 206 -7.25 -9.41 -22.44
CA ASP A 206 -6.12 -9.79 -23.27
C ASP A 206 -4.78 -9.44 -22.62
N GLY A 207 -4.77 -8.39 -21.79
CA GLY A 207 -3.56 -7.87 -21.20
C GLY A 207 -3.82 -6.91 -20.03
N GLN A 208 -2.71 -6.35 -19.54
CA GLN A 208 -2.67 -5.40 -18.43
C GLN A 208 -1.45 -4.48 -18.57
N GLU A 209 -1.28 -3.54 -17.66
CA GLU A 209 -0.06 -2.75 -17.54
C GLU A 209 0.33 -2.60 -16.07
N ASN A 210 1.60 -2.73 -15.80
CA ASN A 210 2.20 -2.57 -14.48
C ASN A 210 3.72 -2.35 -14.60
N PRO A 211 4.39 -1.89 -13.53
CA PRO A 211 5.84 -1.96 -13.45
C PRO A 211 6.35 -3.41 -13.51
N LEU A 212 7.55 -3.60 -14.06
CA LEU A 212 8.16 -4.93 -14.17
C LEU A 212 8.27 -5.66 -12.83
N SER A 213 8.57 -4.91 -11.75
CA SER A 213 8.60 -5.44 -10.39
C SER A 213 7.27 -6.03 -9.94
N VAL A 214 6.14 -5.43 -10.33
CA VAL A 214 4.80 -5.93 -10.04
C VAL A 214 4.47 -7.14 -10.92
N ILE A 215 4.79 -7.06 -12.22
CA ILE A 215 4.56 -8.16 -13.17
C ILE A 215 5.23 -9.43 -12.66
N THR A 216 6.50 -9.33 -12.26
CA THR A 216 7.26 -10.48 -11.74
C THR A 216 6.75 -10.96 -10.38
N ALA A 217 6.52 -10.04 -9.43
CA ALA A 217 6.07 -10.40 -8.08
C ALA A 217 4.67 -11.05 -8.07
N ALA A 218 3.80 -10.62 -8.96
CA ALA A 218 2.46 -11.19 -9.13
C ALA A 218 2.39 -12.32 -10.17
N LYS A 219 3.55 -12.74 -10.73
CA LYS A 219 3.68 -13.82 -11.71
C LYS A 219 2.82 -13.63 -12.98
N LEU A 220 2.58 -12.36 -13.37
CA LEU A 220 1.77 -12.06 -14.54
C LEU A 220 2.44 -12.53 -15.85
N ASP A 221 3.76 -12.64 -15.84
CA ASP A 221 4.57 -13.24 -16.92
C ASP A 221 4.18 -14.69 -17.22
N GLN A 222 3.62 -15.43 -16.25
CA GLN A 222 3.17 -16.81 -16.47
C GLN A 222 1.86 -16.90 -17.29
N VAL A 223 1.11 -15.80 -17.37
CA VAL A 223 -0.19 -15.73 -18.05
C VAL A 223 -0.22 -14.69 -19.17
N GLN A 224 0.95 -14.15 -19.55
CA GLN A 224 1.12 -13.17 -20.62
C GLN A 224 2.23 -13.61 -21.59
N LYS A 225 2.11 -13.31 -22.87
CA LYS A 225 3.01 -13.77 -23.94
C LYS A 225 3.93 -12.67 -24.50
N HIS A 226 3.50 -11.43 -24.41
CA HIS A 226 4.18 -10.29 -24.99
C HIS A 226 4.30 -9.17 -23.96
N LEU A 227 5.47 -8.53 -23.93
CA LEU A 227 5.81 -7.34 -23.18
C LEU A 227 6.12 -6.23 -24.17
#